data_0a8ed945047112c40fb1fe968a27a9ae
#
_entry.id   0a8ed945047112c40fb1fe968a27a9ae
#
_cell.length_a   1.000
_cell.length_b   1.000
_cell.length_c   1.000
_cell.angle_alpha   90.00
_cell.angle_beta   90.00
_cell.angle_gamma   90.00
#
_symmetry.space_group_name_H-M   'P 1'
#
loop_
_entity.id
_entity.type
_entity.pdbx_description
1 polymer ?
#
loop_
_entity_poly.entity_id
_entity_poly.type
_entity_poly.pdbx_seq_one_letter_code
_entity_poly.pdbx_strand_id
1 'polypeptide(L)'
;MVELFQGQPCRRIRVACGDTVLVAVQGAHVLSWVSGGRERLFLSPANRWDGRTAIRGGIPLCFPQFNARGNLPRHGFARNLPWQVASSSEQADHAQLDSTLAADDHTRAIWPQAFEAQLRVSITPGQLLVTLSVDNQGPSALSFSAALHTYLAVDAIAQARLTGLGGQAEWDALTDARAPADAALRFDGEFDRVYAAAAAPLLLEDGVHRVEIAQSPQWADTVVWNPGRAKCAAMTDMTPDGFSRMLCVEAAQVFHPIEVPAAGHWQGWQRLRVVA
;
A
#
# COMPACT_ATOMS: atom_id res chain seq x y z
N MET A 1 -8.06 4.06 21.48
CA MET A 1 -9.07 5.17 21.47
C MET A 1 -9.30 5.60 20.02
N VAL A 2 -10.54 5.96 19.63
CA VAL A 2 -10.81 6.56 18.31
C VAL A 2 -10.39 8.02 18.37
N GLU A 3 -9.63 8.50 17.39
CA GLU A 3 -9.33 9.91 17.18
C GLU A 3 -9.90 10.38 15.84
N LEU A 4 -10.11 11.67 15.65
CA LEU A 4 -10.52 12.25 14.38
C LEU A 4 -9.30 12.87 13.68
N PHE A 5 -9.07 12.45 12.44
CA PHE A 5 -8.11 13.09 11.55
C PHE A 5 -8.85 13.64 10.33
N GLN A 6 -8.80 14.95 10.11
CA GLN A 6 -9.56 15.62 9.04
C GLN A 6 -11.07 15.27 9.05
N GLY A 7 -11.66 15.11 10.25
CA GLY A 7 -13.05 14.72 10.42
C GLY A 7 -13.35 13.23 10.24
N GLN A 8 -12.36 12.40 9.87
CA GLN A 8 -12.53 10.95 9.69
C GLN A 8 -12.10 10.17 10.93
N PRO A 9 -12.84 9.10 11.31
CA PRO A 9 -12.47 8.25 12.43
C PRO A 9 -11.19 7.47 12.13
N CYS A 10 -10.22 7.55 13.02
CA CYS A 10 -8.91 6.91 12.92
C CYS A 10 -8.54 6.19 14.22
N ARG A 11 -7.57 5.32 14.13
CA ARG A 11 -6.88 4.67 15.25
C ARG A 11 -5.39 4.96 15.16
N ARG A 12 -4.81 5.39 16.28
CA ARG A 12 -3.37 5.52 16.43
C ARG A 12 -2.86 4.40 17.30
N ILE A 13 -1.75 3.79 16.89
CA ILE A 13 -0.94 2.88 17.70
C ILE A 13 0.46 3.45 17.83
N ARG A 14 1.12 3.15 18.98
CA ARG A 14 2.43 3.71 19.31
C ARG A 14 3.30 2.73 20.09
N VAL A 15 4.61 2.91 20.00
CA VAL A 15 5.60 2.24 20.84
C VAL A 15 6.39 3.26 21.68
N ALA A 16 7.07 2.80 22.73
CA ALA A 16 7.69 3.69 23.72
C ALA A 16 8.80 4.60 23.16
N CYS A 17 9.48 4.20 22.05
CA CYS A 17 10.48 5.05 21.40
C CYS A 17 9.90 6.28 20.69
N GLY A 18 8.55 6.41 20.62
CA GLY A 18 7.86 7.52 19.97
C GLY A 18 7.42 7.23 18.53
N ASP A 19 7.72 6.08 17.97
CA ASP A 19 7.21 5.68 16.66
C ASP A 19 5.69 5.47 16.74
N THR A 20 4.97 5.95 15.72
CA THR A 20 3.51 5.90 15.68
C THR A 20 3.00 5.57 14.29
N VAL A 21 1.83 4.93 14.23
CA VAL A 21 1.05 4.75 13.00
C VAL A 21 -0.37 5.24 13.21
N LEU A 22 -0.91 5.93 12.20
CA LEU A 22 -2.30 6.35 12.14
C LEU A 22 -3.03 5.58 11.04
N VAL A 23 -4.14 4.94 11.40
CA VAL A 23 -4.94 4.13 10.48
C VAL A 23 -6.37 4.66 10.46
N ALA A 24 -6.89 5.00 9.28
CA ALA A 24 -8.29 5.38 9.11
C ALA A 24 -9.20 4.15 9.15
N VAL A 25 -10.42 4.32 9.67
CA VAL A 25 -11.48 3.30 9.58
C VAL A 25 -11.87 3.06 8.13
N GLN A 26 -11.92 4.12 7.30
CA GLN A 26 -12.10 3.98 5.86
C GLN A 26 -10.90 3.23 5.26
N GLY A 27 -11.17 2.08 4.65
CA GLY A 27 -10.16 1.27 3.95
C GLY A 27 -9.15 0.56 4.85
N ALA A 28 -9.28 0.61 6.18
CA ALA A 28 -8.21 0.28 7.12
C ALA A 28 -6.89 0.96 6.71
N HIS A 29 -6.99 2.16 6.13
CA HIS A 29 -5.95 2.85 5.40
C HIS A 29 -4.88 3.40 6.35
N VAL A 30 -3.63 2.95 6.20
CA VAL A 30 -2.48 3.51 6.93
C VAL A 30 -2.19 4.90 6.37
N LEU A 31 -2.51 5.95 7.12
CA LEU A 31 -2.38 7.35 6.70
C LEU A 31 -0.98 7.92 6.97
N SER A 32 -0.35 7.48 8.06
CA SER A 32 0.90 8.04 8.56
C SER A 32 1.71 6.96 9.26
N TRP A 33 3.01 6.97 9.08
CA TRP A 33 3.99 6.23 9.87
C TRP A 33 5.14 7.18 10.24
N VAL A 34 5.16 7.60 11.50
CA VAL A 34 6.27 8.41 12.04
C VAL A 34 7.25 7.48 12.72
N SER A 35 8.51 7.54 12.30
CA SER A 35 9.59 6.77 12.91
C SER A 35 10.86 7.61 12.98
N GLY A 36 11.50 7.62 14.17
CA GLY A 36 12.63 8.47 14.44
C GLY A 36 12.28 9.97 14.32
N GLY A 37 11.06 10.36 14.67
CA GLY A 37 10.57 11.76 14.59
C GLY A 37 10.25 12.25 13.16
N ARG A 38 10.31 11.38 12.14
CA ARG A 38 10.06 11.72 10.74
C ARG A 38 8.88 10.95 10.17
N GLU A 39 7.99 11.65 9.43
CA GLU A 39 6.96 11.00 8.61
C GLU A 39 7.62 10.25 7.45
N ARG A 40 7.27 8.98 7.30
CA ARG A 40 7.83 8.08 6.29
C ARG A 40 6.90 7.83 5.12
N LEU A 41 5.62 8.16 5.26
CA LEU A 41 4.63 8.03 4.21
C LEU A 41 4.24 9.40 3.67
N PHE A 42 4.02 9.49 2.38
CA PHE A 42 3.44 10.68 1.77
C PHE A 42 1.91 10.62 1.89
N LEU A 43 1.30 11.70 2.34
CA LEU A 43 -0.14 11.89 2.34
C LEU A 43 -0.45 13.22 1.65
N SER A 44 -1.29 13.19 0.61
CA SER A 44 -1.61 14.41 -0.12
C SER A 44 -2.41 15.38 0.73
N PRO A 45 -2.02 16.67 0.80
CA PRO A 45 -2.82 17.69 1.48
C PRO A 45 -4.09 18.06 0.71
N ALA A 46 -4.20 17.68 -0.58
CA ALA A 46 -5.36 17.96 -1.42
C ALA A 46 -6.44 16.85 -1.36
N ASN A 47 -6.34 15.93 -0.40
CA ASN A 47 -7.32 14.88 -0.23
C ASN A 47 -8.72 15.41 0.07
N ARG A 48 -9.73 14.75 -0.50
CA ARG A 48 -11.13 14.92 -0.10
C ARG A 48 -11.44 13.97 1.06
N TRP A 49 -11.82 14.55 2.20
CA TRP A 49 -12.12 13.81 3.43
C TRP A 49 -13.64 13.61 3.61
N ASP A 50 -14.28 12.88 2.68
CA ASP A 50 -15.73 12.66 2.66
C ASP A 50 -16.15 11.25 3.15
N GLY A 51 -15.19 10.42 3.56
CA GLY A 51 -15.43 9.05 4.02
C GLY A 51 -15.78 8.06 2.91
N ARG A 52 -15.66 8.46 1.64
CA ARG A 52 -16.06 7.64 0.47
C ARG A 52 -15.02 7.68 -0.66
N THR A 53 -14.48 8.85 -0.95
CA THR A 53 -13.43 9.02 -1.97
C THR A 53 -12.13 8.36 -1.50
N ALA A 54 -11.45 7.67 -2.40
CA ALA A 54 -10.16 7.06 -2.07
C ALA A 54 -9.15 8.14 -1.64
N ILE A 55 -8.45 7.90 -0.54
CA ILE A 55 -7.45 8.79 0.00
C ILE A 55 -6.14 8.62 -0.78
N ARG A 56 -5.53 9.73 -1.21
CA ARG A 56 -4.26 9.76 -1.93
C ARG A 56 -3.09 9.83 -0.95
N GLY A 57 -2.21 8.83 -0.99
CA GLY A 57 -1.07 8.72 -0.08
C GLY A 57 -1.25 7.64 0.98
N GLY A 58 -0.32 7.52 1.91
CA GLY A 58 -0.32 6.45 2.89
C GLY A 58 -0.15 5.05 2.26
N ILE A 59 -0.93 4.07 2.71
CA ILE A 59 -0.96 2.71 2.15
C ILE A 59 -2.41 2.31 1.88
N PRO A 60 -3.03 2.76 0.77
CA PRO A 60 -4.35 2.28 0.38
C PRO A 60 -4.29 0.82 -0.08
N LEU A 61 -5.28 0.04 0.31
CA LEU A 61 -5.43 -1.34 -0.16
C LEU A 61 -6.19 -1.37 -1.49
N CYS A 62 -5.57 -1.87 -2.54
CA CYS A 62 -6.24 -2.24 -3.78
C CYS A 62 -6.75 -3.68 -3.61
N PHE A 63 -8.09 -3.88 -3.56
CA PHE A 63 -8.72 -5.19 -3.39
C PHE A 63 -10.22 -5.10 -3.75
N PRO A 64 -10.83 -6.08 -4.40
CA PRO A 64 -10.25 -7.34 -4.89
C PRO A 64 -9.71 -7.26 -6.34
N GLN A 65 -9.42 -6.06 -6.83
CA GLN A 65 -8.84 -5.84 -8.16
C GLN A 65 -7.73 -4.80 -8.11
N PHE A 66 -6.64 -5.04 -8.84
CA PHE A 66 -5.60 -4.05 -9.09
C PHE A 66 -5.89 -3.27 -10.37
N ASN A 67 -5.80 -1.93 -10.31
CA ASN A 67 -6.04 -1.02 -11.42
C ASN A 67 -7.39 -1.32 -12.13
N ALA A 68 -7.48 -1.14 -13.44
CA ALA A 68 -8.63 -1.48 -14.29
C ALA A 68 -8.41 -2.85 -14.98
N ARG A 69 -7.75 -3.81 -14.31
CA ARG A 69 -7.43 -5.13 -14.86
C ARG A 69 -8.51 -6.16 -14.53
N GLY A 70 -9.74 -5.92 -14.96
CA GLY A 70 -10.91 -6.74 -14.75
C GLY A 70 -12.19 -5.92 -14.82
N ASN A 71 -13.30 -6.52 -14.41
CA ASN A 71 -14.64 -5.94 -14.55
C ASN A 71 -15.10 -5.16 -13.30
N LEU A 72 -14.30 -5.11 -12.25
CA LEU A 72 -14.62 -4.41 -11.01
C LEU A 72 -14.19 -2.93 -11.08
N PRO A 73 -14.64 -2.09 -10.14
CA PRO A 73 -14.16 -0.71 -10.05
C PRO A 73 -12.63 -0.65 -9.97
N ARG A 74 -12.04 0.39 -10.55
CA ARG A 74 -10.59 0.58 -10.54
C ARG A 74 -10.00 0.50 -9.13
N HIS A 75 -9.05 -0.41 -8.92
CA HIS A 75 -8.44 -0.78 -7.63
C HIS A 75 -9.42 -1.40 -6.62
N GLY A 76 -10.55 -1.95 -7.08
CA GLY A 76 -11.55 -2.57 -6.23
C GLY A 76 -12.31 -1.57 -5.36
N PHE A 77 -12.87 -2.06 -4.28
CA PHE A 77 -13.74 -1.28 -3.38
C PHE A 77 -13.23 -1.16 -1.94
N ALA A 78 -12.29 -2.01 -1.52
CA ALA A 78 -11.91 -2.14 -0.11
C ALA A 78 -11.45 -0.82 0.54
N ARG A 79 -10.69 0.02 -0.21
CA ARG A 79 -10.18 1.31 0.26
C ARG A 79 -11.26 2.39 0.44
N ASN A 80 -12.45 2.17 -0.09
CA ASN A 80 -13.57 3.13 -0.03
C ASN A 80 -14.58 2.79 1.05
N LEU A 81 -14.51 1.58 1.63
CA LEU A 81 -15.46 1.09 2.60
C LEU A 81 -14.95 1.25 4.04
N PRO A 82 -15.85 1.41 5.03
CA PRO A 82 -15.45 1.35 6.43
C PRO A 82 -15.08 -0.09 6.82
N TRP A 83 -13.96 -0.25 7.54
CA TRP A 83 -13.53 -1.51 8.12
C TRP A 83 -13.81 -1.54 9.61
N GLN A 84 -14.07 -2.72 10.15
CA GLN A 84 -14.26 -2.92 11.58
C GLN A 84 -12.89 -3.11 12.25
N VAL A 85 -12.64 -2.39 13.34
CA VAL A 85 -11.48 -2.65 14.20
C VAL A 85 -11.76 -3.89 15.02
N ALA A 86 -11.04 -4.98 14.74
CA ALA A 86 -11.17 -6.26 15.42
C ALA A 86 -10.38 -6.31 16.74
N SER A 87 -9.14 -5.80 16.71
CA SER A 87 -8.28 -5.74 17.90
C SER A 87 -7.27 -4.60 17.83
N SER A 88 -6.75 -4.20 19.00
CA SER A 88 -5.62 -3.26 19.10
C SER A 88 -4.83 -3.57 20.37
N SER A 89 -3.51 -3.62 20.26
CA SER A 89 -2.61 -3.80 21.39
C SER A 89 -1.40 -2.88 21.28
N GLU A 90 -0.93 -2.36 22.42
CA GLU A 90 0.26 -1.55 22.52
C GLU A 90 1.12 -2.08 23.67
N GLN A 91 2.41 -2.31 23.38
CA GLN A 91 3.45 -2.69 24.32
C GLN A 91 4.62 -1.71 24.15
N ALA A 92 5.65 -1.85 24.95
CA ALA A 92 6.80 -0.94 24.93
C ALA A 92 7.51 -0.91 23.57
N ASP A 93 7.68 -2.04 22.94
CA ASP A 93 8.44 -2.24 21.70
C ASP A 93 7.63 -2.81 20.53
N HIS A 94 6.34 -3.05 20.73
CA HIS A 94 5.44 -3.58 19.71
C HIS A 94 4.03 -3.01 19.87
N ALA A 95 3.43 -2.56 18.76
CA ALA A 95 2.01 -2.24 18.73
C ALA A 95 1.37 -2.80 17.45
N GLN A 96 0.08 -3.18 17.55
CA GLN A 96 -0.67 -3.83 16.49
C GLN A 96 -2.10 -3.32 16.46
N LEU A 97 -2.65 -3.22 15.26
CA LEU A 97 -4.06 -2.98 14.95
C LEU A 97 -4.54 -3.97 13.91
N ASP A 98 -5.60 -4.70 14.20
CA ASP A 98 -6.30 -5.56 13.26
C ASP A 98 -7.62 -4.94 12.85
N SER A 99 -7.88 -4.90 11.56
CA SER A 99 -9.13 -4.45 10.97
C SER A 99 -9.67 -5.50 10.02
N THR A 100 -11.01 -5.67 9.95
CA THR A 100 -11.67 -6.68 9.12
C THR A 100 -12.72 -6.06 8.20
N LEU A 101 -12.88 -6.64 7.03
CA LEU A 101 -13.94 -6.40 6.06
C LEU A 101 -14.53 -7.75 5.63
N ALA A 102 -15.76 -8.04 6.01
CA ALA A 102 -16.48 -9.23 5.56
C ALA A 102 -17.40 -8.90 4.38
N ALA A 103 -17.69 -9.93 3.57
CA ALA A 103 -18.66 -9.82 2.49
C ALA A 103 -20.07 -9.53 3.05
N ASP A 104 -20.69 -8.48 2.53
CA ASP A 104 -22.07 -8.07 2.80
C ASP A 104 -22.88 -7.95 1.50
N ASP A 105 -24.12 -7.52 1.56
CA ASP A 105 -24.98 -7.38 0.37
C ASP A 105 -24.42 -6.33 -0.61
N HIS A 106 -23.79 -5.26 -0.11
CA HIS A 106 -23.19 -4.23 -0.94
C HIS A 106 -21.96 -4.77 -1.71
N THR A 107 -21.04 -5.43 -1.03
CA THR A 107 -19.86 -6.00 -1.66
C THR A 107 -20.20 -7.14 -2.60
N ARG A 108 -21.19 -7.99 -2.26
CA ARG A 108 -21.67 -9.09 -3.13
C ARG A 108 -22.34 -8.58 -4.40
N ALA A 109 -23.00 -7.42 -4.36
CA ALA A 109 -23.54 -6.80 -5.57
C ALA A 109 -22.47 -6.36 -6.58
N ILE A 110 -21.24 -6.08 -6.10
CA ILE A 110 -20.08 -5.70 -6.94
C ILE A 110 -19.26 -6.95 -7.31
N TRP A 111 -18.97 -7.78 -6.34
CA TRP A 111 -18.14 -8.99 -6.45
C TRP A 111 -18.83 -10.13 -5.68
N PRO A 112 -19.52 -11.07 -6.37
CA PRO A 112 -20.40 -12.06 -5.75
C PRO A 112 -19.62 -13.20 -5.07
N GLN A 113 -18.67 -12.86 -4.22
CA GLN A 113 -17.86 -13.80 -3.44
C GLN A 113 -18.14 -13.64 -1.94
N ALA A 114 -18.07 -14.76 -1.22
CA ALA A 114 -18.09 -14.78 0.23
C ALA A 114 -16.65 -14.78 0.75
N PHE A 115 -16.23 -13.70 1.37
CA PHE A 115 -14.87 -13.52 1.86
C PHE A 115 -14.85 -12.82 3.22
N GLU A 116 -13.76 -13.00 3.93
CA GLU A 116 -13.33 -12.13 5.00
C GLU A 116 -11.90 -11.67 4.73
N ALA A 117 -11.69 -10.36 4.67
CA ALA A 117 -10.36 -9.76 4.55
C ALA A 117 -9.96 -9.16 5.91
N GLN A 118 -8.71 -9.40 6.33
CA GLN A 118 -8.11 -8.78 7.50
C GLN A 118 -6.89 -7.96 7.06
N LEU A 119 -6.81 -6.72 7.51
CA LEU A 119 -5.60 -5.91 7.42
C LEU A 119 -5.01 -5.74 8.81
N ARG A 120 -3.82 -6.32 9.00
CA ARG A 120 -3.02 -6.16 10.22
C ARG A 120 -1.93 -5.13 9.98
N VAL A 121 -1.86 -4.14 10.85
CA VAL A 121 -0.82 -3.12 10.88
C VAL A 121 -0.06 -3.27 12.19
N SER A 122 1.24 -3.53 12.13
CA SER A 122 2.08 -3.64 13.32
C SER A 122 3.35 -2.81 13.18
N ILE A 123 3.81 -2.27 14.31
CA ILE A 123 5.05 -1.48 14.41
C ILE A 123 5.94 -2.01 15.53
N THR A 124 7.23 -1.95 15.27
CA THR A 124 8.32 -2.01 16.24
C THR A 124 9.24 -0.82 16.00
N PRO A 125 10.20 -0.50 16.88
CA PRO A 125 11.12 0.61 16.65
C PRO A 125 11.77 0.55 15.26
N GLY A 126 11.55 1.58 14.46
CA GLY A 126 12.10 1.69 13.10
C GLY A 126 11.43 0.83 12.04
N GLN A 127 10.34 0.10 12.34
CA GLN A 127 9.73 -0.84 11.39
C GLN A 127 8.20 -0.75 11.38
N LEU A 128 7.64 -0.78 10.17
CA LEU A 128 6.21 -0.97 9.89
C LEU A 128 6.03 -2.27 9.10
N LEU A 129 5.07 -3.10 9.50
CA LEU A 129 4.63 -4.29 8.80
C LEU A 129 3.12 -4.21 8.55
N VAL A 130 2.72 -4.32 7.29
CA VAL A 130 1.31 -4.38 6.88
C VAL A 130 1.06 -5.74 6.24
N THR A 131 0.06 -6.47 6.76
CA THR A 131 -0.30 -7.80 6.31
C THR A 131 -1.76 -7.81 5.88
N LEU A 132 -2.02 -8.25 4.65
CA LEU A 132 -3.35 -8.59 4.16
C LEU A 132 -3.55 -10.09 4.26
N SER A 133 -4.65 -10.50 4.88
CA SER A 133 -5.15 -11.89 4.86
C SER A 133 -6.52 -11.92 4.20
N VAL A 134 -6.80 -12.99 3.45
CA VAL A 134 -8.09 -13.21 2.79
C VAL A 134 -8.51 -14.65 3.01
N ASP A 135 -9.64 -14.82 3.70
CA ASP A 135 -10.31 -16.10 3.91
C ASP A 135 -11.46 -16.26 2.92
N ASN A 136 -11.46 -17.34 2.18
CA ASN A 136 -12.56 -17.70 1.32
C ASN A 136 -13.66 -18.38 2.14
N GLN A 137 -14.77 -17.69 2.34
CA GLN A 137 -15.95 -18.18 3.08
C GLN A 137 -16.98 -18.86 2.17
N GLY A 138 -16.67 -18.98 0.86
CA GLY A 138 -17.56 -19.56 -0.12
C GLY A 138 -17.30 -21.05 -0.40
N PRO A 139 -18.23 -21.71 -1.11
CA PRO A 139 -18.12 -23.13 -1.46
C PRO A 139 -17.23 -23.39 -2.70
N SER A 140 -16.80 -22.37 -3.42
CA SER A 140 -15.95 -22.47 -4.60
C SER A 140 -14.71 -21.61 -4.45
N ALA A 141 -13.67 -21.84 -5.26
CA ALA A 141 -12.50 -20.99 -5.29
C ALA A 141 -12.88 -19.54 -5.63
N LEU A 142 -12.25 -18.56 -4.96
CA LEU A 142 -12.30 -17.15 -5.33
C LEU A 142 -10.97 -16.71 -5.94
N SER A 143 -11.05 -15.72 -6.83
CA SER A 143 -9.90 -15.18 -7.53
C SER A 143 -9.86 -13.66 -7.37
N PHE A 144 -8.72 -13.09 -7.03
CA PHE A 144 -8.55 -11.65 -6.87
C PHE A 144 -7.14 -11.17 -7.25
N SER A 145 -7.02 -9.89 -7.56
CA SER A 145 -5.74 -9.18 -7.57
C SER A 145 -5.73 -8.08 -6.52
N ALA A 146 -4.57 -7.78 -5.98
CA ALA A 146 -4.45 -6.83 -4.88
C ALA A 146 -3.11 -6.10 -4.88
N ALA A 147 -3.03 -4.99 -4.14
CA ALA A 147 -1.77 -4.33 -3.82
C ALA A 147 -1.87 -3.55 -2.51
N LEU A 148 -0.77 -3.51 -1.77
CA LEU A 148 -0.48 -2.50 -0.76
C LEU A 148 0.18 -1.32 -1.48
N HIS A 149 -0.63 -0.30 -1.82
CA HIS A 149 -0.21 0.81 -2.70
C HIS A 149 0.56 1.87 -1.91
N THR A 150 1.74 1.50 -1.44
CA THR A 150 2.54 2.28 -0.48
C THR A 150 3.16 3.51 -1.11
N TYR A 151 2.80 4.69 -0.58
CA TYR A 151 3.38 5.99 -0.92
C TYR A 151 4.47 6.35 0.09
N LEU A 152 5.74 6.21 -0.27
CA LEU A 152 6.87 6.63 0.54
C LEU A 152 7.10 8.13 0.40
N ALA A 153 7.34 8.81 1.53
CA ALA A 153 7.76 10.21 1.52
C ALA A 153 9.24 10.31 1.15
N VAL A 154 9.54 11.20 0.22
CA VAL A 154 10.91 11.56 -0.16
C VAL A 154 11.11 13.07 -0.06
N ASP A 155 12.33 13.52 0.22
CA ASP A 155 12.64 14.95 0.27
C ASP A 155 12.70 15.56 -1.14
N ALA A 156 13.22 14.80 -2.10
CA ALA A 156 13.24 15.20 -3.50
C ALA A 156 13.29 13.96 -4.41
N ILE A 157 12.26 13.73 -5.21
CA ILE A 157 12.18 12.57 -6.11
C ILE A 157 13.37 12.51 -7.09
N ALA A 158 13.87 13.67 -7.53
CA ALA A 158 15.03 13.74 -8.45
C ALA A 158 16.35 13.25 -7.81
N GLN A 159 16.41 13.20 -6.47
CA GLN A 159 17.57 12.67 -5.72
C GLN A 159 17.33 11.23 -5.26
N ALA A 160 16.08 10.77 -5.29
CA ALA A 160 15.73 9.42 -4.86
C ALA A 160 16.34 8.36 -5.77
N ARG A 161 16.74 7.25 -5.16
CA ARG A 161 17.31 6.08 -5.82
C ARG A 161 16.71 4.82 -5.21
N LEU A 162 16.13 3.96 -6.05
CA LEU A 162 15.64 2.65 -5.62
C LEU A 162 16.54 1.56 -6.20
N THR A 163 17.05 0.67 -5.34
CA THR A 163 17.89 -0.47 -5.72
C THR A 163 17.29 -1.78 -5.25
N GLY A 164 17.77 -2.89 -5.81
CA GLY A 164 17.33 -4.25 -5.47
C GLY A 164 16.45 -4.92 -6.52
N LEU A 165 16.01 -4.18 -7.56
CA LEU A 165 15.23 -4.74 -8.67
C LEU A 165 16.11 -5.13 -9.89
N GLY A 166 17.41 -4.85 -9.88
CA GLY A 166 18.29 -5.07 -11.02
C GLY A 166 18.20 -6.49 -11.59
N GLY A 167 17.96 -6.59 -12.90
CA GLY A 167 17.81 -7.85 -13.63
C GLY A 167 16.44 -8.53 -13.49
N GLN A 168 15.52 -8.02 -12.65
CA GLN A 168 14.13 -8.52 -12.62
C GLN A 168 13.41 -8.18 -13.92
N ALA A 169 12.44 -9.02 -14.31
CA ALA A 169 11.57 -8.72 -15.44
C ALA A 169 10.77 -7.44 -15.15
N GLU A 170 10.85 -6.48 -16.07
CA GLU A 170 10.17 -5.19 -16.01
C GLU A 170 9.12 -5.09 -17.12
N TRP A 171 7.97 -4.53 -16.82
CA TRP A 171 6.98 -4.04 -17.78
C TRP A 171 6.74 -2.55 -17.53
N ASP A 172 7.02 -1.72 -18.54
CA ASP A 172 6.71 -0.29 -18.52
C ASP A 172 5.27 -0.08 -19.00
N ALA A 173 4.38 0.34 -18.09
CA ALA A 173 2.96 0.54 -18.37
C ALA A 173 2.67 1.77 -19.26
N LEU A 174 3.65 2.67 -19.44
CA LEU A 174 3.50 3.87 -20.28
C LEU A 174 3.76 3.55 -21.76
N THR A 175 4.68 2.62 -22.02
CA THR A 175 5.16 2.31 -23.37
C THR A 175 4.82 0.89 -23.83
N ASP A 176 4.31 0.05 -22.91
CA ASP A 176 4.09 -1.40 -23.05
C ASP A 176 5.38 -2.20 -23.31
N ALA A 177 6.54 -1.58 -23.10
CA ALA A 177 7.83 -2.24 -23.28
C ALA A 177 8.14 -3.23 -22.15
N ARG A 178 8.94 -4.26 -22.48
CA ARG A 178 9.45 -5.23 -21.51
C ARG A 178 10.97 -5.30 -21.62
N ALA A 179 11.64 -5.29 -20.48
CA ALA A 179 13.10 -5.33 -20.38
C ALA A 179 13.54 -5.92 -19.04
N PRO A 180 14.79 -6.30 -18.84
CA PRO A 180 15.38 -6.44 -17.52
C PRO A 180 15.50 -5.08 -16.84
N ALA A 181 15.17 -5.01 -15.55
CA ALA A 181 15.28 -3.80 -14.76
C ALA A 181 16.74 -3.35 -14.62
N ASP A 182 16.95 -2.05 -14.59
CA ASP A 182 18.24 -1.42 -14.25
C ASP A 182 18.66 -1.74 -12.81
N ALA A 183 19.96 -1.76 -12.55
CA ALA A 183 20.50 -2.00 -11.21
C ALA A 183 20.06 -0.94 -10.17
N ALA A 184 19.74 0.27 -10.63
CA ALA A 184 19.25 1.36 -9.80
C ALA A 184 18.27 2.23 -10.59
N LEU A 185 17.09 2.41 -10.05
CA LEU A 185 16.06 3.26 -10.64
C LEU A 185 16.22 4.71 -10.18
N ARG A 186 16.02 5.65 -11.11
CA ARG A 186 15.95 7.09 -10.88
C ARG A 186 14.69 7.65 -11.55
N PHE A 187 14.22 8.80 -11.09
CA PHE A 187 12.89 9.31 -11.40
C PHE A 187 12.98 10.75 -11.89
N ASP A 188 12.91 10.95 -13.20
CA ASP A 188 13.01 12.26 -13.87
C ASP A 188 11.73 12.68 -14.59
N GLY A 189 10.69 11.80 -14.59
CA GLY A 189 9.41 12.03 -15.25
C GLY A 189 8.29 11.18 -14.67
N GLU A 190 7.21 10.94 -15.45
CA GLU A 190 6.22 9.94 -15.11
C GLU A 190 6.87 8.55 -15.14
N PHE A 191 6.63 7.78 -14.10
CA PHE A 191 7.18 6.44 -13.93
C PHE A 191 6.05 5.50 -13.51
N ASP A 192 5.76 4.47 -14.30
CA ASP A 192 4.71 3.49 -14.02
C ASP A 192 5.17 2.12 -14.51
N ARG A 193 5.79 1.34 -13.61
CA ARG A 193 6.39 0.06 -13.96
C ARG A 193 6.05 -1.04 -13.00
N VAL A 194 5.91 -2.23 -13.54
CA VAL A 194 5.68 -3.48 -12.79
C VAL A 194 6.89 -4.37 -12.97
N TYR A 195 7.42 -4.85 -11.86
CA TYR A 195 8.58 -5.74 -11.79
C TYR A 195 8.16 -7.10 -11.24
N ALA A 196 8.82 -8.18 -11.68
CA ALA A 196 8.80 -9.40 -10.92
C ALA A 196 9.39 -9.14 -9.53
N ALA A 197 8.74 -9.68 -8.49
CA ALA A 197 9.16 -9.43 -7.10
C ALA A 197 10.59 -9.92 -6.86
N ALA A 198 11.41 -9.08 -6.22
CA ALA A 198 12.75 -9.47 -5.81
C ALA A 198 12.70 -10.31 -4.53
N ALA A 199 13.55 -11.33 -4.45
CA ALA A 199 13.67 -12.16 -3.24
C ALA A 199 14.37 -11.41 -2.08
N ALA A 200 15.26 -10.45 -2.40
CA ALA A 200 15.93 -9.62 -1.42
C ALA A 200 15.18 -8.29 -1.23
N PRO A 201 15.29 -7.65 -0.06
CA PRO A 201 14.70 -6.33 0.16
C PRO A 201 15.23 -5.29 -0.82
N LEU A 202 14.35 -4.36 -1.20
CA LEU A 202 14.71 -3.16 -1.94
C LEU A 202 15.24 -2.10 -0.98
N LEU A 203 16.04 -1.17 -1.47
CA LEU A 203 16.53 -0.03 -0.72
C LEU A 203 16.16 1.26 -1.44
N LEU A 204 15.33 2.08 -0.81
CA LEU A 204 15.09 3.46 -1.20
C LEU A 204 16.04 4.38 -0.44
N GLU A 205 16.84 5.16 -1.18
CA GLU A 205 17.74 6.18 -0.67
C GLU A 205 17.26 7.55 -1.14
N ASP A 206 17.19 8.50 -0.21
CA ASP A 206 16.81 9.89 -0.46
C ASP A 206 17.70 10.79 0.42
N GLY A 207 18.83 11.18 -0.13
CA GLY A 207 19.89 11.88 0.62
C GLY A 207 20.46 10.99 1.73
N VAL A 208 20.26 11.42 2.99
CA VAL A 208 20.71 10.67 4.18
C VAL A 208 19.65 9.67 4.67
N HIS A 209 18.47 9.67 4.08
CA HIS A 209 17.36 8.81 4.52
C HIS A 209 17.34 7.52 3.71
N ARG A 210 17.22 6.41 4.41
CA ARG A 210 17.23 5.08 3.84
C ARG A 210 16.07 4.27 4.41
N VAL A 211 15.30 3.65 3.51
CA VAL A 211 14.20 2.74 3.87
C VAL A 211 14.37 1.44 3.11
N GLU A 212 14.48 0.35 3.85
CA GLU A 212 14.40 -1.00 3.30
C GLU A 212 12.94 -1.39 3.11
N ILE A 213 12.61 -1.96 1.95
CA ILE A 213 11.27 -2.37 1.57
C ILE A 213 11.33 -3.86 1.23
N ALA A 214 10.61 -4.69 1.96
CA ALA A 214 10.50 -6.11 1.71
C ALA A 214 9.04 -6.52 1.56
N GLN A 215 8.79 -7.55 0.79
CA GLN A 215 7.47 -8.15 0.65
C GLN A 215 7.56 -9.67 0.76
N SER A 216 6.44 -10.28 1.16
CA SER A 216 6.37 -11.74 1.23
C SER A 216 6.35 -12.36 -0.18
N PRO A 217 6.82 -13.60 -0.34
CA PRO A 217 6.84 -14.28 -1.64
C PRO A 217 5.45 -14.58 -2.22
N GLN A 218 4.39 -14.34 -1.45
CA GLN A 218 3.00 -14.43 -1.93
C GLN A 218 2.60 -13.26 -2.83
N TRP A 219 3.37 -12.16 -2.83
CA TRP A 219 3.25 -11.11 -3.82
C TRP A 219 4.22 -11.37 -4.96
N ALA A 220 3.70 -11.61 -6.15
CA ALA A 220 4.53 -11.94 -7.31
C ALA A 220 5.14 -10.70 -8.00
N ASP A 221 4.57 -9.53 -7.75
CA ASP A 221 4.93 -8.30 -8.43
C ASP A 221 5.31 -7.19 -7.44
N THR A 222 6.17 -6.28 -7.91
CA THR A 222 6.44 -4.98 -7.27
C THR A 222 6.07 -3.89 -8.25
N VAL A 223 5.20 -2.95 -7.85
CA VAL A 223 4.88 -1.77 -8.66
C VAL A 223 5.68 -0.58 -8.16
N VAL A 224 6.31 0.14 -9.08
CA VAL A 224 6.98 1.40 -8.80
C VAL A 224 6.31 2.49 -9.62
N TRP A 225 5.80 3.53 -8.92
CA TRP A 225 5.02 4.58 -9.57
C TRP A 225 5.34 5.97 -9.03
N ASN A 226 5.45 6.92 -9.96
CA ASN A 226 5.41 8.35 -9.70
C ASN A 226 4.65 9.04 -10.85
N PRO A 227 3.68 9.93 -10.57
CA PRO A 227 2.87 10.54 -11.63
C PRO A 227 3.67 11.50 -12.54
N GLY A 228 4.86 11.92 -12.13
CA GLY A 228 5.54 13.01 -12.82
C GLY A 228 4.77 14.34 -12.77
N ARG A 229 5.37 15.38 -13.27
CA ARG A 229 4.82 16.76 -13.20
C ARG A 229 3.48 16.92 -13.92
N ALA A 230 3.41 16.44 -15.16
CA ALA A 230 2.23 16.70 -16.01
C ALA A 230 0.97 16.00 -15.50
N LYS A 231 1.08 14.71 -15.19
CA LYS A 231 -0.03 13.91 -14.65
C LYS A 231 -0.43 14.39 -13.26
N CYS A 232 0.54 14.70 -12.40
CA CYS A 232 0.28 15.22 -11.04
C CYS A 232 -0.54 16.52 -11.09
N ALA A 233 -0.20 17.46 -11.98
CA ALA A 233 -0.93 18.71 -12.16
C ALA A 233 -2.38 18.53 -12.64
N ALA A 234 -2.69 17.42 -13.30
CA ALA A 234 -4.04 17.07 -13.74
C ALA A 234 -4.86 16.30 -12.68
N MET A 235 -4.22 15.86 -11.57
CA MET A 235 -4.90 15.15 -10.48
C MET A 235 -5.55 16.13 -9.51
N THR A 236 -6.83 15.93 -9.21
CA THR A 236 -7.59 16.80 -8.31
C THR A 236 -7.34 16.52 -6.82
N ASP A 237 -6.71 15.37 -6.52
CA ASP A 237 -6.41 14.89 -5.17
C ASP A 237 -4.91 14.96 -4.83
N MET A 238 -4.12 15.70 -5.64
CA MET A 238 -2.72 16.03 -5.38
C MET A 238 -2.44 17.51 -5.62
N THR A 239 -1.49 18.08 -4.86
CA THR A 239 -0.93 19.38 -5.21
C THR A 239 -0.06 19.26 -6.46
N PRO A 240 0.06 20.31 -7.32
CA PRO A 240 0.79 20.22 -8.57
C PRO A 240 2.27 19.79 -8.44
N ASP A 241 2.87 19.99 -7.27
CA ASP A 241 4.24 19.63 -6.92
C ASP A 241 4.34 18.33 -6.09
N GLY A 242 3.20 17.73 -5.74
CA GLY A 242 3.14 16.52 -4.89
C GLY A 242 3.98 15.37 -5.42
N PHE A 243 4.11 15.23 -6.74
CA PHE A 243 4.98 14.22 -7.37
C PHE A 243 6.44 14.29 -6.89
N SER A 244 6.92 15.49 -6.53
CA SER A 244 8.31 15.70 -6.13
C SER A 244 8.64 15.16 -4.74
N ARG A 245 7.62 14.82 -3.95
CA ARG A 245 7.71 14.46 -2.54
C ARG A 245 7.32 13.00 -2.26
N MET A 246 7.07 12.19 -3.26
CA MET A 246 6.62 10.82 -3.09
C MET A 246 7.22 9.84 -4.09
N LEU A 247 7.29 8.58 -3.69
CA LEU A 247 7.49 7.43 -4.57
C LEU A 247 6.59 6.29 -4.10
N CYS A 248 5.81 5.70 -5.01
CA CYS A 248 5.14 4.45 -4.69
C CYS A 248 6.07 3.27 -4.93
N VAL A 249 6.12 2.37 -3.93
CA VAL A 249 6.73 1.04 -4.05
C VAL A 249 5.75 0.05 -3.42
N GLU A 250 5.08 -0.72 -4.26
CA GLU A 250 3.90 -1.50 -3.88
C GLU A 250 4.22 -2.99 -3.86
N ALA A 251 3.79 -3.69 -2.83
CA ALA A 251 3.67 -5.14 -2.87
C ALA A 251 2.37 -5.49 -3.60
N ALA A 252 2.45 -6.17 -4.74
CA ALA A 252 1.31 -6.30 -5.65
C ALA A 252 1.19 -7.69 -6.28
N GLN A 253 -0.03 -7.96 -6.75
CA GLN A 253 -0.36 -9.07 -7.62
C GLN A 253 -1.10 -8.51 -8.84
N VAL A 254 -0.37 -8.36 -9.97
CA VAL A 254 -0.83 -7.59 -11.13
C VAL A 254 -1.22 -8.47 -12.32
N PHE A 255 -0.35 -9.42 -12.69
CA PHE A 255 -0.51 -10.19 -13.92
C PHE A 255 -1.31 -11.47 -13.74
N HIS A 256 -1.13 -12.15 -12.61
CA HIS A 256 -1.75 -13.43 -12.32
C HIS A 256 -2.61 -13.30 -11.06
N PRO A 257 -3.94 -13.44 -11.13
CA PRO A 257 -4.77 -13.38 -9.95
C PRO A 257 -4.37 -14.43 -8.91
N ILE A 258 -4.58 -14.11 -7.64
CA ILE A 258 -4.45 -15.04 -6.53
C ILE A 258 -5.69 -15.91 -6.50
N GLU A 259 -5.50 -17.23 -6.47
CA GLU A 259 -6.57 -18.21 -6.34
C GLU A 259 -6.61 -18.73 -4.91
N VAL A 260 -7.75 -18.60 -4.23
CA VAL A 260 -7.98 -19.13 -2.88
C VAL A 260 -9.05 -20.21 -2.96
N PRO A 261 -8.73 -21.48 -2.71
CA PRO A 261 -9.72 -22.57 -2.78
C PRO A 261 -10.85 -22.37 -1.77
N ALA A 262 -11.94 -23.12 -1.94
CA ALA A 262 -13.05 -23.10 -0.98
C ALA A 262 -12.57 -23.37 0.46
N ALA A 263 -13.02 -22.57 1.42
CA ALA A 263 -12.55 -22.57 2.81
C ALA A 263 -11.04 -22.39 2.97
N GLY A 264 -10.36 -21.91 1.92
CA GLY A 264 -8.92 -21.64 1.93
C GLY A 264 -8.58 -20.27 2.49
N HIS A 265 -7.29 -20.08 2.72
CA HIS A 265 -6.68 -18.86 3.26
C HIS A 265 -5.51 -18.43 2.38
N TRP A 266 -5.34 -17.11 2.22
CA TRP A 266 -4.17 -16.48 1.63
C TRP A 266 -3.70 -15.34 2.50
N GLN A 267 -2.38 -15.11 2.54
CA GLN A 267 -1.78 -14.01 3.28
C GLN A 267 -0.56 -13.46 2.56
N GLY A 268 -0.45 -12.14 2.47
CA GLY A 268 0.73 -11.45 1.96
C GLY A 268 1.04 -10.20 2.79
N TRP A 269 2.32 -9.86 2.93
CA TRP A 269 2.77 -8.71 3.73
C TRP A 269 3.78 -7.84 2.98
N GLN A 270 3.84 -6.57 3.38
CA GLN A 270 4.93 -5.64 3.07
C GLN A 270 5.52 -5.08 4.36
N ARG A 271 6.84 -5.02 4.42
CA ARG A 271 7.60 -4.46 5.55
C ARG A 271 8.43 -3.29 5.09
N LEU A 272 8.35 -2.19 5.82
CA LEU A 272 9.19 -1.02 5.69
C LEU A 272 10.10 -0.94 6.92
N ARG A 273 11.40 -0.73 6.74
CA ARG A 273 12.37 -0.61 7.83
C ARG A 273 13.30 0.58 7.59
N VAL A 274 13.38 1.49 8.56
CA VAL A 274 14.35 2.57 8.56
C VAL A 274 15.75 1.98 8.77
N VAL A 275 16.69 2.35 7.90
CA VAL A 275 18.08 1.91 7.96
C VAL A 275 18.95 3.12 8.32
N ALA A 276 19.90 2.91 9.23
CA ALA A 276 20.87 3.93 9.64
C ALA A 276 21.88 4.25 8.52
#